data_c24cd730d7871a9c5318bfd92a48cdcb
#
_entry.id   c24cd730d7871a9c5318bfd92a48cdcb
#
_cell.length_a   1.000
_cell.length_b   1.000
_cell.length_c   1.000
_cell.angle_alpha   90.00
_cell.angle_beta   90.00
_cell.angle_gamma   90.00
#
_symmetry.space_group_name_H-M   'P 1'
#
loop_
_entity.id
_entity.type
_entity.pdbx_description
1 polymer ?
#
loop_
_entity_poly.entity_id
_entity_poly.type
_entity_poly.pdbx_seq_one_letter_code
_entity_poly.pdbx_strand_id
1 'polypeptide(L)'
;FFKKLQELKTKTYNFIKNAKENGKSVWVYGASTKGNTLLQYFGLDKTLIDGAAERSPYKFGLKTVGTDITIYSEADMRKANPDYLLILPWHFIDEFKRREAPYLIAGGHFIVPCPVFEIV
;
A
#
# COMPACT_ATOMS: atom_id res chain seq x y z
N PHE A 1 -18.97 -14.27 -2.68
CA PHE A 1 -17.64 -13.96 -2.12
C PHE A 1 -16.66 -13.56 -3.23
N PHE A 2 -16.52 -14.40 -4.26
CA PHE A 2 -15.58 -14.11 -5.36
C PHE A 2 -15.92 -12.85 -6.14
N LYS A 3 -17.21 -12.59 -6.37
CA LYS A 3 -17.66 -11.36 -7.03
C LYS A 3 -17.22 -10.12 -6.26
N LYS A 4 -17.44 -10.13 -4.94
CA LYS A 4 -17.05 -9.01 -4.09
C LYS A 4 -15.54 -8.79 -4.12
N LEU A 5 -14.75 -9.87 -4.08
CA LEU A 5 -13.31 -9.79 -4.13
C LEU A 5 -12.80 -9.22 -5.46
N GLN A 6 -13.43 -9.60 -6.58
CA GLN A 6 -13.12 -9.05 -7.89
C GLN A 6 -13.45 -7.57 -7.98
N GLU A 7 -14.55 -7.14 -7.40
CA GLU A 7 -14.93 -5.73 -7.35
C GLU A 7 -13.91 -4.91 -6.57
N LEU A 8 -13.45 -5.43 -5.42
CA LEU A 8 -12.42 -4.78 -4.62
C LEU A 8 -11.10 -4.68 -5.38
N LYS A 9 -10.72 -5.74 -6.08
CA LYS A 9 -9.55 -5.77 -6.94
C LYS A 9 -9.63 -4.69 -8.02
N THR A 10 -10.73 -4.63 -8.73
CA THR A 10 -10.94 -3.67 -9.82
C THR A 10 -10.90 -2.23 -9.29
N LYS A 11 -11.60 -1.95 -8.20
CA LYS A 11 -11.62 -0.62 -7.59
C LYS A 11 -10.23 -0.18 -7.15
N THR A 12 -9.50 -1.08 -6.48
CA THR A 12 -8.16 -0.79 -5.98
C THR A 12 -7.19 -0.52 -7.12
N TYR A 13 -7.19 -1.40 -8.12
CA TYR A 13 -6.32 -1.26 -9.28
C TYR A 13 -6.59 0.03 -10.03
N ASN A 14 -7.85 0.31 -10.34
CA ASN A 14 -8.24 1.50 -11.10
C ASN A 14 -7.91 2.78 -10.34
N PHE A 15 -8.13 2.80 -9.03
CA PHE A 15 -7.79 3.96 -8.20
C PHE A 15 -6.29 4.25 -8.24
N ILE A 16 -5.46 3.22 -8.04
CA ILE A 16 -4.01 3.37 -8.03
C ILE A 16 -3.49 3.77 -9.41
N LYS A 17 -4.00 3.16 -10.46
CA LYS A 17 -3.64 3.51 -11.84
C LYS A 17 -3.95 4.97 -12.14
N ASN A 18 -5.14 5.44 -11.78
CA ASN A 18 -5.52 6.83 -11.94
C ASN A 18 -4.62 7.77 -11.13
N ALA A 19 -4.29 7.40 -9.90
CA ALA A 19 -3.40 8.20 -9.07
C ALA A 19 -2.03 8.35 -9.73
N LYS A 20 -1.47 7.28 -10.27
CA LYS A 20 -0.18 7.32 -10.96
C LYS A 20 -0.25 8.16 -12.23
N GLU A 21 -1.32 8.06 -13.00
CA GLU A 21 -1.53 8.88 -14.20
C GLU A 21 -1.60 10.37 -13.87
N ASN A 22 -2.07 10.69 -12.67
CA ASN A 22 -2.15 12.08 -12.19
C ASN A 22 -0.90 12.55 -11.45
N GLY A 23 0.19 11.78 -11.51
CA GLY A 23 1.46 12.15 -10.88
C GLY A 23 1.51 11.93 -9.37
N LYS A 24 0.59 11.16 -8.82
CA LYS A 24 0.56 10.86 -7.39
C LYS A 24 1.43 9.66 -7.07
N SER A 25 2.04 9.64 -5.87
CA SER A 25 2.84 8.52 -5.42
C SER A 25 2.00 7.59 -4.54
N VAL A 26 2.23 6.29 -4.69
CA VAL A 26 1.53 5.24 -3.93
C VAL A 26 2.56 4.28 -3.37
N TRP A 27 2.53 4.07 -2.06
CA TRP A 27 3.39 3.12 -1.36
C TRP A 27 2.53 2.06 -0.68
N VAL A 28 3.11 0.89 -0.45
CA VAL A 28 2.48 -0.18 0.33
C VAL A 28 2.96 -0.08 1.78
N TYR A 29 2.05 -0.21 2.72
CA TYR A 29 2.35 -0.22 4.14
C TYR A 29 2.23 -1.66 4.67
N GLY A 30 3.32 -2.20 5.21
CA GLY A 30 3.37 -3.56 5.72
C GLY A 30 3.68 -4.60 4.64
N ALA A 31 4.95 -4.66 4.20
CA ALA A 31 5.40 -5.59 3.16
C ALA A 31 5.62 -6.99 3.75
N SER A 32 4.55 -7.68 4.13
CA SER A 32 4.58 -9.05 4.64
C SER A 32 4.39 -10.05 3.51
N THR A 33 4.64 -11.34 3.78
CA THR A 33 4.37 -12.44 2.83
C THR A 33 2.90 -12.44 2.40
N LYS A 34 1.99 -12.26 3.36
CA LYS A 34 0.55 -12.22 3.09
C LYS A 34 0.18 -11.01 2.25
N GLY A 35 0.78 -9.85 2.54
CA GLY A 35 0.59 -8.64 1.75
C GLY A 35 1.10 -8.79 0.34
N ASN A 36 2.23 -9.47 0.15
CA ASN A 36 2.77 -9.74 -1.18
C ASN A 36 1.83 -10.60 -2.03
N THR A 37 1.19 -11.59 -1.43
CA THR A 37 0.17 -12.40 -2.10
C THR A 37 -0.99 -11.53 -2.60
N LEU A 38 -1.44 -10.59 -1.77
CA LEU A 38 -2.50 -9.65 -2.15
C LEU A 38 -2.07 -8.73 -3.28
N LEU A 39 -0.83 -8.24 -3.26
CA LEU A 39 -0.29 -7.43 -4.36
C LEU A 39 -0.33 -8.17 -5.68
N GLN A 40 0.08 -9.44 -5.68
CA GLN A 40 0.02 -10.27 -6.89
C GLN A 40 -1.41 -10.47 -7.35
N TYR A 41 -2.33 -10.73 -6.43
CA TYR A 41 -3.73 -10.92 -6.76
C TYR A 41 -4.34 -9.65 -7.38
N PHE A 42 -4.01 -8.49 -6.83
CA PHE A 42 -4.53 -7.21 -7.34
C PHE A 42 -3.83 -6.75 -8.63
N GLY A 43 -2.78 -7.44 -9.06
CA GLY A 43 -2.03 -7.06 -10.26
C GLY A 43 -1.18 -5.81 -10.06
N LEU A 44 -0.80 -5.51 -8.84
CA LEU A 44 0.01 -4.34 -8.50
C LEU A 44 1.48 -4.72 -8.45
N ASP A 45 2.32 -3.94 -9.10
CA ASP A 45 3.76 -4.16 -9.16
C ASP A 45 4.52 -2.83 -9.13
N LYS A 46 5.82 -2.88 -9.42
CA LYS A 46 6.70 -1.70 -9.38
C LYS A 46 6.28 -0.60 -10.35
N THR A 47 5.48 -0.90 -11.36
CA THR A 47 5.02 0.11 -12.32
C THR A 47 3.92 1.01 -11.73
N LEU A 48 3.21 0.52 -10.72
CA LEU A 48 2.12 1.24 -10.08
C LEU A 48 2.44 1.62 -8.63
N ILE A 49 3.32 0.88 -7.96
CA ILE A 49 3.68 1.09 -6.56
C ILE A 49 5.13 1.58 -6.49
N ASP A 50 5.35 2.71 -5.84
CA ASP A 50 6.67 3.34 -5.77
C ASP A 50 7.60 2.71 -4.75
N GLY A 51 7.06 2.08 -3.72
CA GLY A 51 7.85 1.42 -2.69
C GLY A 51 6.96 0.73 -1.67
N ALA A 52 7.58 -0.07 -0.82
CA ALA A 52 6.91 -0.77 0.27
C ALA A 52 7.61 -0.46 1.58
N ALA A 53 6.84 -0.08 2.61
CA ALA A 53 7.37 0.22 3.93
C ALA A 53 7.32 -1.02 4.81
N GLU A 54 8.41 -1.27 5.54
CA GLU A 54 8.55 -2.44 6.41
C GLU A 54 9.29 -2.04 7.69
N ARG A 55 8.97 -2.70 8.79
CA ARG A 55 9.62 -2.47 10.08
C ARG A 55 10.88 -3.31 10.26
N SER A 56 10.92 -4.51 9.65
CA SER A 56 12.03 -5.43 9.79
C SER A 56 13.24 -4.97 8.97
N PRO A 57 14.38 -4.64 9.59
CA PRO A 57 15.56 -4.19 8.84
C PRO A 57 16.13 -5.27 7.92
N TYR A 58 15.82 -6.52 8.16
CA TYR A 58 16.30 -7.63 7.32
C TYR A 58 15.73 -7.62 5.92
N LYS A 59 14.62 -6.89 5.71
CA LYS A 59 13.95 -6.82 4.41
C LYS A 59 14.33 -5.57 3.61
N PHE A 60 15.02 -4.62 4.22
CA PHE A 60 15.35 -3.35 3.55
C PHE A 60 16.27 -3.59 2.36
N GLY A 61 15.93 -2.98 1.22
CA GLY A 61 16.67 -3.11 -0.01
C GLY A 61 16.31 -4.36 -0.82
N LEU A 62 15.54 -5.29 -0.25
CA LEU A 62 15.01 -6.43 -0.98
C LEU A 62 13.79 -6.00 -1.80
N LYS A 63 13.38 -6.88 -2.71
CA LYS A 63 12.19 -6.63 -3.54
C LYS A 63 11.12 -7.66 -3.23
N THR A 64 9.87 -7.26 -3.36
CA THR A 64 8.75 -8.18 -3.18
C THR A 64 8.75 -9.23 -4.28
N VAL A 65 8.43 -10.47 -3.90
CA VAL A 65 8.44 -11.60 -4.83
C VAL A 65 7.30 -11.48 -5.84
N GLY A 66 7.63 -11.56 -7.12
CA GLY A 66 6.65 -11.52 -8.21
C GLY A 66 6.14 -10.13 -8.57
N THR A 67 6.31 -9.14 -7.72
CA THR A 67 5.86 -7.75 -7.97
C THR A 67 7.01 -6.76 -8.08
N ASP A 68 8.19 -7.17 -7.63
CA ASP A 68 9.46 -6.43 -7.80
C ASP A 68 9.47 -5.03 -7.20
N ILE A 69 8.70 -4.82 -6.13
CA ILE A 69 8.64 -3.54 -5.41
C ILE A 69 9.76 -3.52 -4.38
N THR A 70 10.57 -2.46 -4.37
CA THR A 70 11.65 -2.31 -3.41
C THR A 70 11.11 -2.04 -2.01
N ILE A 71 11.69 -2.70 -1.01
CA ILE A 71 11.29 -2.58 0.40
C ILE A 71 12.19 -1.56 1.09
N TYR A 72 11.57 -0.59 1.75
CA TYR A 72 12.24 0.48 2.48
C TYR A 72 11.82 0.48 3.94
N SER A 73 12.52 1.25 4.75
CA SER A 73 12.11 1.48 6.14
C SER A 73 10.87 2.38 6.19
N GLU A 74 10.15 2.32 7.31
CA GLU A 74 9.04 3.25 7.55
C GLU A 74 9.54 4.70 7.60
N ALA A 75 10.76 4.92 8.10
CA ALA A 75 11.37 6.26 8.12
C ALA A 75 11.59 6.79 6.70
N ASP A 76 12.08 5.96 5.80
CA ASP A 76 12.26 6.35 4.39
C ASP A 76 10.92 6.64 3.72
N MET A 77 9.89 5.86 4.02
CA MET A 77 8.53 6.11 3.53
C MET A 77 8.03 7.48 3.99
N ARG A 78 8.23 7.82 5.26
CA ARG A 78 7.79 9.12 5.80
C ARG A 78 8.54 10.29 5.14
N LYS A 79 9.83 10.11 4.84
CA LYS A 79 10.61 11.11 4.09
C LYS A 79 10.10 11.28 2.67
N ALA A 80 9.72 10.19 2.01
CA ALA A 80 9.17 10.24 0.66
C ALA A 80 7.79 10.91 0.63
N ASN A 81 7.07 10.89 1.76
CA ASN A 81 5.76 11.52 1.91
C ASN A 81 4.82 11.13 0.77
N PRO A 82 4.49 9.85 0.61
CA PRO A 82 3.64 9.40 -0.49
C PRO A 82 2.24 9.99 -0.39
N ASP A 83 1.60 10.19 -1.53
CA ASP A 83 0.23 10.71 -1.57
C ASP A 83 -0.76 9.69 -1.01
N TYR A 84 -0.50 8.40 -1.22
CA TYR A 84 -1.35 7.32 -0.73
C TYR A 84 -0.52 6.19 -0.15
N LEU A 85 -1.03 5.56 0.92
CA LEU A 85 -0.47 4.34 1.50
C LEU A 85 -1.50 3.23 1.36
N LEU A 86 -1.16 2.19 0.60
CA LEU A 86 -2.00 1.00 0.46
C LEU A 86 -1.82 0.10 1.69
N ILE A 87 -2.88 -0.07 2.45
CA ILE A 87 -2.87 -0.85 3.70
C ILE A 87 -3.28 -2.27 3.39
N LEU A 88 -2.32 -3.19 3.39
CA LEU A 88 -2.59 -4.61 3.15
C LEU A 88 -3.01 -5.35 4.42
N PRO A 89 -2.34 -5.16 5.59
CA PRO A 89 -2.80 -5.79 6.81
C PRO A 89 -3.92 -4.95 7.46
N TRP A 90 -5.07 -4.88 6.81
CA TRP A 90 -6.20 -4.02 7.22
C TRP A 90 -6.75 -4.32 8.61
N HIS A 91 -6.47 -5.50 9.17
CA HIS A 91 -6.86 -5.86 10.53
C HIS A 91 -6.29 -4.91 11.57
N PHE A 92 -5.18 -4.25 11.25
CA PHE A 92 -4.47 -3.35 12.15
C PHE A 92 -4.66 -1.87 11.78
N ILE A 93 -5.71 -1.56 11.00
CA ILE A 93 -5.91 -0.20 10.48
C ILE A 93 -5.97 0.85 11.60
N ASP A 94 -6.61 0.54 12.72
CA ASP A 94 -6.71 1.50 13.85
C ASP A 94 -5.35 1.79 14.46
N GLU A 95 -4.50 0.77 14.59
CA GLU A 95 -3.13 0.95 15.07
C GLU A 95 -2.33 1.82 14.09
N PHE A 96 -2.46 1.56 12.79
CA PHE A 96 -1.75 2.32 11.77
C PHE A 96 -2.21 3.77 11.74
N LYS A 97 -3.49 4.04 11.93
CA LYS A 97 -4.01 5.40 12.03
C LYS A 97 -3.36 6.16 13.19
N ARG A 98 -3.16 5.49 14.33
CA ARG A 98 -2.47 6.10 15.48
C ARG A 98 -1.00 6.34 15.19
N ARG A 99 -0.31 5.35 14.61
CA ARG A 99 1.13 5.44 14.32
C ARG A 99 1.45 6.48 13.26
N GLU A 100 0.60 6.61 12.27
CA GLU A 100 0.79 7.52 11.14
C GLU A 100 -0.13 8.75 11.23
N ALA A 101 -0.57 9.11 12.42
CA ALA A 101 -1.43 10.28 12.61
C ALA A 101 -0.83 11.57 12.03
N PRO A 102 0.49 11.87 12.20
CA PRO A 102 1.06 13.06 11.56
C PRO A 102 0.95 13.05 10.03
N TYR A 103 1.12 11.88 9.41
CA TYR A 103 0.98 11.72 7.98
C TYR A 103 -0.45 12.03 7.52
N LEU A 104 -1.45 11.48 8.21
CA LEU A 104 -2.86 11.69 7.88
C LEU A 104 -3.26 13.15 8.10
N ILE A 105 -2.81 13.77 9.20
CA ILE A 105 -3.08 15.17 9.49
C ILE A 105 -2.49 16.09 8.43
N ALA A 106 -1.33 15.72 7.89
CA ALA A 106 -0.65 16.51 6.86
C ALA A 106 -1.29 16.37 5.46
N GLY A 107 -2.36 15.59 5.33
CA GLY A 107 -3.08 15.44 4.07
C GLY A 107 -2.84 14.11 3.35
N GLY A 108 -2.10 13.19 3.96
CA GLY A 108 -1.94 11.84 3.42
C GLY A 108 -3.21 11.02 3.56
N HIS A 109 -3.31 9.95 2.77
CA HIS A 109 -4.48 9.07 2.77
C HIS A 109 -4.07 7.62 2.76
N PHE A 110 -4.87 6.78 3.43
CA PHE A 110 -4.77 5.33 3.35
C PHE A 110 -5.74 4.81 2.30
N ILE A 111 -5.29 3.87 1.49
CA ILE A 111 -6.15 3.07 0.63
C ILE A 111 -6.39 1.75 1.36
N VAL A 112 -7.62 1.49 1.77
CA VAL A 112 -8.02 0.27 2.46
C VAL A 112 -8.81 -0.58 1.47
N PRO A 113 -8.20 -1.65 0.89
CA PRO A 113 -8.86 -2.41 -0.18
C PRO A 113 -9.89 -3.42 0.32
N CYS A 114 -9.79 -3.82 1.59
CA CYS A 114 -10.63 -4.87 2.17
C CYS A 114 -10.97 -4.53 3.61
N PRO A 115 -12.07 -5.02 4.17
CA PRO A 115 -13.14 -5.80 3.52
C PRO A 115 -14.04 -4.96 2.63
N VAL A 116 -13.92 -3.63 2.70
CA VAL A 116 -14.62 -2.67 1.86
C VAL A 116 -13.59 -1.66 1.36
N PHE A 117 -13.63 -1.31 0.08
CA PHE A 117 -12.72 -0.33 -0.47
C PHE A 117 -13.02 1.06 0.12
N GLU A 118 -12.04 1.66 0.78
CA GLU A 118 -12.17 2.98 1.41
C GLU A 118 -10.89 3.79 1.23
N ILE A 119 -11.06 5.11 1.13
CA ILE A 119 -9.95 6.06 1.21
C ILE A 119 -10.12 6.82 2.52
N VAL A 120 -9.15 6.68 3.39
CA VAL A 120 -9.22 7.25 4.75
C VAL A 120 -8.35 8.49 4.88
#